data_fd078d9b8fa9fa2f2258d7c3b7c15def
#
_entry.id   fd078d9b8fa9fa2f2258d7c3b7c15def
#
_cell.length_a   1.000
_cell.length_b   1.000
_cell.length_c   1.000
_cell.angle_alpha   90.00
_cell.angle_beta   90.00
_cell.angle_gamma   90.00
#
_symmetry.space_group_name_H-M   'P 1'
#
loop_
_entity.id
_entity.type
_entity.pdbx_description
1 polymer ?
#
loop_
_entity_poly.entity_id
_entity_poly.type
_entity_poly.pdbx_seq_one_letter_code
_entity_poly.pdbx_strand_id
1 'polypeptide(L)'
;EKLVDYKEFYYVLLNKPKGYISATYDDYHQVVLDLIPEYKKYKVAPVGRLDIDTTGVMLLTNNGSLSHILLSPKRHVDKTYLAEVNHKLNESLINNFKDGIILDDGYNCLPSKLEIIDDYHAKLTIHEGKFHQVKRMFQAFGYEVISLDRISFANLTYDGLKQGEYRELTEE
;
A
#
# COMPACT_ATOMS: atom_id res chain seq x y z
N GLU A 1 38.69 -22.79 2.99
CA GLU A 1 38.16 -21.45 3.16
C GLU A 1 36.65 -21.40 2.94
N LYS A 2 35.99 -20.65 3.76
CA LYS A 2 34.54 -20.57 3.71
C LYS A 2 34.10 -19.42 2.79
N LEU A 3 33.26 -19.75 1.85
CA LEU A 3 32.65 -18.72 1.01
C LEU A 3 31.53 -18.03 1.79
N VAL A 4 31.59 -16.72 1.84
CA VAL A 4 30.52 -15.92 2.44
C VAL A 4 29.41 -15.80 1.44
N ASP A 5 28.23 -16.25 1.85
CA ASP A 5 27.06 -16.10 1.01
C ASP A 5 26.64 -14.65 1.05
N TYR A 6 26.90 -13.96 -0.04
CA TYR A 6 26.78 -12.53 -0.09
C TYR A 6 25.55 -12.13 -0.91
N LYS A 7 24.66 -11.40 -0.26
CA LYS A 7 23.43 -10.97 -0.89
C LYS A 7 23.46 -9.45 -1.08
N GLU A 8 23.30 -9.02 -2.31
CA GLU A 8 23.33 -7.59 -2.64
C GLU A 8 22.02 -6.90 -2.26
N PHE A 9 20.89 -7.54 -2.57
CA PHE A 9 19.59 -6.94 -2.34
C PHE A 9 18.76 -7.80 -1.41
N TYR A 10 17.96 -7.11 -0.58
CA TYR A 10 17.01 -7.76 0.32
C TYR A 10 15.61 -7.28 -0.01
N TYR A 11 14.66 -8.20 0.10
CA TYR A 11 13.25 -7.93 -0.18
C TYR A 11 12.45 -8.47 1.00
N VAL A 12 11.78 -7.58 1.73
CA VAL A 12 11.02 -7.96 2.91
C VAL A 12 9.56 -7.62 2.69
N LEU A 13 8.69 -8.60 2.90
CA LEU A 13 7.25 -8.41 2.83
C LEU A 13 6.73 -8.28 4.25
N LEU A 14 6.11 -7.15 4.54
CA LEU A 14 5.56 -6.83 5.86
C LEU A 14 4.06 -6.67 5.76
N ASN A 15 3.33 -7.23 6.73
CA ASN A 15 1.93 -6.87 6.91
C ASN A 15 1.90 -5.72 7.92
N LYS A 16 1.85 -4.50 7.40
CA LYS A 16 1.98 -3.29 8.22
C LYS A 16 0.79 -3.10 9.13
N PRO A 17 1.01 -2.95 10.45
CA PRO A 17 -0.07 -2.62 11.38
C PRO A 17 -0.30 -1.12 11.43
N LYS A 18 -1.37 -0.71 12.10
CA LYS A 18 -1.61 0.71 12.39
C LYS A 18 -0.55 1.26 13.34
N GLY A 19 -0.35 2.55 13.30
CA GLY A 19 0.50 3.24 14.26
C GLY A 19 1.94 3.42 13.85
N TYR A 20 2.31 2.92 12.67
CA TYR A 20 3.67 3.02 12.14
C TYR A 20 3.65 3.80 10.84
N ILE A 21 4.58 4.75 10.70
CA ILE A 21 4.69 5.47 9.44
C ILE A 21 5.63 4.74 8.48
N SER A 22 5.42 4.97 7.19
CA SER A 22 6.19 4.35 6.12
C SER A 22 7.48 5.11 5.91
N ALA A 23 8.43 4.92 6.81
CA ALA A 23 9.70 5.64 6.79
C ALA A 23 10.78 4.77 7.44
N THR A 24 12.03 5.20 7.28
CA THR A 24 13.16 4.53 7.90
C THR A 24 13.51 5.14 9.26
N TYR A 25 13.13 6.39 9.48
CA TYR A 25 13.41 7.11 10.69
C TYR A 25 12.39 8.22 10.92
N ASP A 26 12.04 8.49 12.16
CA ASP A 26 11.23 9.62 12.55
C ASP A 26 11.46 9.93 14.04
N ASP A 27 11.47 11.22 14.38
CA ASP A 27 11.73 11.65 15.76
C ASP A 27 10.54 11.43 16.69
N TYR A 28 9.33 11.39 16.16
CA TYR A 28 8.12 11.43 16.97
C TYR A 28 7.24 10.19 16.83
N HIS A 29 7.43 9.41 15.75
CA HIS A 29 6.56 8.28 15.44
C HIS A 29 7.36 7.01 15.29
N GLN A 30 6.71 5.89 15.59
CA GLN A 30 7.27 4.59 15.27
C GLN A 30 7.26 4.40 13.75
N VAL A 31 8.31 3.79 13.23
CA VAL A 31 8.46 3.58 11.80
C VAL A 31 8.45 2.09 11.50
N VAL A 32 8.14 1.75 10.23
CA VAL A 32 8.04 0.35 9.81
C VAL A 32 9.38 -0.38 9.97
N LEU A 33 10.50 0.31 9.86
CA LEU A 33 11.82 -0.30 10.09
C LEU A 33 11.98 -0.84 11.50
N ASP A 34 11.26 -0.28 12.47
CA ASP A 34 11.32 -0.77 13.86
C ASP A 34 10.74 -2.17 13.99
N LEU A 35 9.91 -2.58 13.05
CA LEU A 35 9.30 -3.91 13.05
C LEU A 35 10.21 -4.98 12.46
N ILE A 36 11.25 -4.58 11.73
CA ILE A 36 12.17 -5.51 11.07
C ILE A 36 13.61 -5.15 11.43
N PRO A 37 13.98 -5.18 12.73
CA PRO A 37 15.26 -4.63 13.17
C PRO A 37 16.48 -5.31 12.57
N GLU A 38 16.40 -6.59 12.21
CA GLU A 38 17.54 -7.29 11.63
C GLU A 38 17.87 -6.82 10.22
N TYR A 39 16.97 -6.07 9.57
CA TYR A 39 17.21 -5.56 8.21
C TYR A 39 17.68 -4.11 8.18
N LYS A 40 17.77 -3.45 9.34
CA LYS A 40 18.21 -2.05 9.38
C LYS A 40 19.61 -1.87 8.80
N LYS A 41 20.50 -2.81 9.08
CA LYS A 41 21.89 -2.74 8.63
C LYS A 41 22.02 -2.84 7.10
N TYR A 42 21.00 -3.36 6.44
CA TYR A 42 21.02 -3.51 4.97
C TYR A 42 20.40 -2.32 4.26
N LYS A 43 19.96 -1.32 5.00
CA LYS A 43 19.41 -0.07 4.45
C LYS A 43 18.20 -0.27 3.56
N VAL A 44 17.34 -1.22 3.94
CA VAL A 44 16.07 -1.38 3.23
C VAL A 44 15.15 -0.22 3.57
N ALA A 45 14.27 0.10 2.63
CA ALA A 45 13.31 1.19 2.80
C ALA A 45 11.97 0.79 2.18
N PRO A 46 10.86 1.38 2.65
CA PRO A 46 9.55 1.06 2.07
C PRO A 46 9.48 1.41 0.59
N VAL A 47 8.84 0.54 -0.18
CA VAL A 47 8.47 0.83 -1.57
C VAL A 47 7.11 1.51 -1.53
N GLY A 48 7.12 2.83 -1.62
CA GLY A 48 5.92 3.63 -1.47
C GLY A 48 5.52 3.83 -0.02
N ARG A 49 4.36 4.43 0.16
CA ARG A 49 3.91 4.83 1.49
C ARG A 49 2.48 4.39 1.72
N LEU A 50 2.24 3.85 2.90
CA LEU A 50 0.91 3.68 3.46
C LEU A 50 0.77 4.67 4.61
N ASP A 51 -0.42 5.23 4.79
CA ASP A 51 -0.66 6.16 5.88
C ASP A 51 -0.49 5.47 7.23
N ILE A 52 -0.30 6.26 8.28
CA ILE A 52 -0.05 5.72 9.61
C ILE A 52 -1.18 4.79 10.07
N ASP A 53 -2.41 5.08 9.66
CA ASP A 53 -3.59 4.28 10.03
C ASP A 53 -3.98 3.25 8.98
N THR A 54 -3.25 3.15 7.89
CA THR A 54 -3.50 2.13 6.85
C THR A 54 -2.68 0.89 7.14
N THR A 55 -3.29 -0.27 6.93
CA THR A 55 -2.64 -1.56 7.16
C THR A 55 -2.39 -2.27 5.84
N GLY A 56 -1.64 -3.38 5.90
CA GLY A 56 -1.55 -4.30 4.77
C GLY A 56 -0.18 -4.45 4.17
N VAL A 57 -0.16 -4.90 2.93
CA VAL A 57 1.05 -5.28 2.21
C VAL A 57 2.01 -4.11 2.07
N MET A 58 3.22 -4.30 2.55
CA MET A 58 4.31 -3.34 2.35
C MET A 58 5.56 -4.09 1.96
N LEU A 59 6.16 -3.67 0.86
CA LEU A 59 7.45 -4.19 0.43
C LEU A 59 8.54 -3.24 0.87
N LEU A 60 9.60 -3.77 1.47
CA LEU A 60 10.79 -2.99 1.82
C LEU A 60 11.99 -3.61 1.12
N THR A 61 12.83 -2.77 0.54
CA THR A 61 14.00 -3.26 -0.18
C THR A 61 15.06 -2.18 -0.25
N ASN A 62 16.31 -2.63 -0.43
CA ASN A 62 17.40 -1.71 -0.74
C ASN A 62 17.70 -1.67 -2.25
N ASN A 63 16.86 -2.30 -3.08
CA ASN A 63 16.99 -2.24 -4.53
C ASN A 63 16.24 -1.01 -5.05
N GLY A 64 16.97 0.12 -5.16
CA GLY A 64 16.36 1.38 -5.56
C GLY A 64 15.80 1.36 -6.99
N SER A 65 16.44 0.62 -7.89
CA SER A 65 15.96 0.50 -9.27
C SER A 65 14.59 -0.17 -9.32
N LEU A 66 14.42 -1.26 -8.55
CA LEU A 66 13.13 -1.94 -8.50
C LEU A 66 12.06 -1.05 -7.88
N SER A 67 12.41 -0.36 -6.78
CA SER A 67 11.47 0.58 -6.15
C SER A 67 10.98 1.62 -7.14
N HIS A 68 11.90 2.19 -7.90
CA HIS A 68 11.56 3.20 -8.89
C HIS A 68 10.60 2.65 -9.95
N ILE A 69 10.85 1.44 -10.42
CA ILE A 69 9.98 0.79 -11.41
C ILE A 69 8.59 0.56 -10.83
N LEU A 70 8.52 0.01 -9.62
CA LEU A 70 7.23 -0.33 -9.00
C LEU A 70 6.40 0.89 -8.67
N LEU A 71 7.04 2.02 -8.39
CA LEU A 71 6.33 3.26 -8.03
C LEU A 71 6.04 4.14 -9.23
N SER A 72 6.56 3.80 -10.40
CA SER A 72 6.39 4.62 -11.61
C SER A 72 4.93 4.55 -12.09
N PRO A 73 4.26 5.71 -12.28
CA PRO A 73 2.90 5.70 -12.80
C PRO A 73 2.80 5.08 -14.19
N LYS A 74 3.89 5.11 -14.95
CA LYS A 74 3.90 4.57 -16.31
C LYS A 74 3.80 3.05 -16.34
N ARG A 75 4.14 2.37 -15.25
CA ARG A 75 4.10 0.91 -15.18
C ARG A 75 2.73 0.38 -14.77
N HIS A 76 1.85 1.24 -14.27
CA HIS A 76 0.48 0.89 -13.88
C HIS A 76 0.44 -0.33 -12.96
N VAL A 77 1.29 -0.34 -11.94
CA VAL A 77 1.33 -1.44 -10.97
C VAL A 77 0.07 -1.41 -10.12
N ASP A 78 -0.63 -2.53 -10.08
CA ASP A 78 -1.89 -2.64 -9.36
C ASP A 78 -1.71 -2.61 -7.85
N LYS A 79 -2.57 -1.86 -7.18
CA LYS A 79 -2.68 -1.84 -5.72
C LYS A 79 -4.14 -2.03 -5.39
N THR A 80 -4.46 -3.04 -4.61
CA THR A 80 -5.84 -3.33 -4.24
C THR A 80 -6.04 -3.10 -2.75
N TYR A 81 -7.06 -2.34 -2.43
CA TYR A 81 -7.38 -1.95 -1.06
C TYR A 81 -8.75 -2.47 -0.68
N LEU A 82 -8.87 -2.87 0.59
CA LEU A 82 -10.16 -3.12 1.21
C LEU A 82 -10.51 -1.90 2.05
N ALA A 83 -11.60 -1.25 1.73
CA ALA A 83 -12.02 -0.01 2.39
C ALA A 83 -13.33 -0.22 3.13
N GLU A 84 -13.40 0.30 4.36
CA GLU A 84 -14.64 0.38 5.11
C GLU A 84 -15.05 1.84 5.18
N VAL A 85 -16.33 2.11 4.87
CA VAL A 85 -16.83 3.49 4.80
C VAL A 85 -17.99 3.69 5.78
N ASN A 86 -18.32 4.96 6.03
CA ASN A 86 -19.30 5.35 7.05
C ASN A 86 -20.75 5.39 6.58
N HIS A 87 -20.99 5.24 5.28
CA HIS A 87 -22.35 5.25 4.72
C HIS A 87 -22.52 4.07 3.78
N LYS A 88 -23.77 3.69 3.55
CA LYS A 88 -24.09 2.60 2.63
C LYS A 88 -23.58 2.95 1.22
N LEU A 89 -22.84 2.03 0.63
CA LEU A 89 -22.27 2.21 -0.70
C LEU A 89 -23.34 2.14 -1.76
N ASN A 90 -23.24 3.03 -2.75
CA ASN A 90 -24.16 3.09 -3.87
C ASN A 90 -23.48 2.44 -5.08
N GLU A 91 -24.22 1.59 -5.79
CA GLU A 91 -23.67 0.87 -6.93
C GLU A 91 -23.20 1.81 -8.05
N SER A 92 -23.74 3.03 -8.12
CA SER A 92 -23.31 4.00 -9.12
C SER A 92 -21.84 4.36 -8.97
N LEU A 93 -21.25 4.15 -7.79
CA LEU A 93 -19.82 4.42 -7.57
C LEU A 93 -18.94 3.59 -8.48
N ILE A 94 -19.38 2.37 -8.84
CA ILE A 94 -18.59 1.49 -9.68
C ILE A 94 -18.25 2.17 -11.00
N ASN A 95 -19.27 2.77 -11.62
CA ASN A 95 -19.07 3.49 -12.89
C ASN A 95 -18.33 4.81 -12.67
N ASN A 96 -18.61 5.51 -11.58
CA ASN A 96 -17.92 6.76 -11.28
C ASN A 96 -16.41 6.54 -11.14
N PHE A 97 -16.03 5.47 -10.45
CA PHE A 97 -14.60 5.16 -10.26
C PHE A 97 -13.98 4.66 -11.57
N LYS A 98 -14.73 3.93 -12.37
CA LYS A 98 -14.26 3.44 -13.66
C LYS A 98 -14.01 4.57 -14.64
N ASP A 99 -14.83 5.61 -14.59
CA ASP A 99 -14.70 6.74 -15.51
C ASP A 99 -13.58 7.71 -15.10
N GLY A 100 -13.08 7.56 -13.88
CA GLY A 100 -12.09 8.49 -13.34
C GLY A 100 -12.72 9.53 -12.46
N ILE A 101 -12.02 9.92 -11.43
CA ILE A 101 -12.55 10.85 -10.41
C ILE A 101 -11.66 12.07 -10.37
N ILE A 102 -12.27 13.25 -10.25
CA ILE A 102 -11.54 14.49 -10.06
C ILE A 102 -11.47 14.75 -8.55
N LEU A 103 -10.27 14.83 -8.02
CA LEU A 103 -10.06 15.08 -6.61
C LEU A 103 -10.23 16.57 -6.29
N ASP A 104 -10.24 16.88 -4.98
CA ASP A 104 -10.46 18.22 -4.48
C ASP A 104 -9.43 19.24 -4.96
N ASP A 105 -8.22 18.78 -5.33
CA ASP A 105 -7.18 19.65 -5.88
C ASP A 105 -7.18 19.72 -7.40
N GLY A 106 -8.18 19.14 -8.05
CA GLY A 106 -8.30 19.14 -9.51
C GLY A 106 -7.60 17.99 -10.22
N TYR A 107 -6.94 17.10 -9.46
CA TYR A 107 -6.25 15.98 -10.09
C TYR A 107 -7.25 14.97 -10.67
N ASN A 108 -7.04 14.59 -11.92
CA ASN A 108 -7.86 13.58 -12.59
C ASN A 108 -7.27 12.22 -12.34
N CYS A 109 -7.93 11.41 -11.51
CA CYS A 109 -7.47 10.05 -11.23
C CYS A 109 -7.63 9.18 -12.46
N LEU A 110 -6.71 8.22 -12.60
CA LEU A 110 -6.84 7.19 -13.62
C LEU A 110 -8.09 6.34 -13.32
N PRO A 111 -8.69 5.73 -14.36
CA PRO A 111 -9.79 4.79 -14.13
C PRO A 111 -9.40 3.74 -13.10
N SER A 112 -10.34 3.37 -12.25
CA SER A 112 -10.10 2.40 -11.20
C SER A 112 -11.23 1.38 -11.16
N LYS A 113 -10.97 0.24 -10.53
CA LYS A 113 -11.95 -0.84 -10.43
C LYS A 113 -12.46 -0.91 -9.00
N LEU A 114 -13.75 -0.65 -8.83
CA LEU A 114 -14.41 -0.75 -7.53
C LEU A 114 -15.32 -1.97 -7.52
N GLU A 115 -15.20 -2.77 -6.48
CA GLU A 115 -16.03 -3.94 -6.27
C GLU A 115 -16.67 -3.82 -4.90
N ILE A 116 -17.99 -3.72 -4.85
CA ILE A 116 -18.73 -3.57 -3.59
C ILE A 116 -18.92 -4.95 -3.00
N ILE A 117 -18.43 -5.14 -1.77
CA ILE A 117 -18.52 -6.42 -1.07
C ILE A 117 -19.81 -6.50 -0.26
N ASP A 118 -20.13 -5.44 0.48
CA ASP A 118 -21.36 -5.32 1.24
C ASP A 118 -21.68 -3.83 1.39
N ASP A 119 -22.64 -3.49 2.25
CA ASP A 119 -23.13 -2.12 2.37
C ASP A 119 -22.04 -1.11 2.72
N TYR A 120 -21.00 -1.54 3.44
CA TYR A 120 -19.98 -0.62 3.96
C TYR A 120 -18.56 -0.99 3.56
N HIS A 121 -18.36 -2.06 2.78
CA HIS A 121 -17.04 -2.53 2.42
C HIS A 121 -16.90 -2.66 0.91
N ALA A 122 -15.75 -2.24 0.39
CA ALA A 122 -15.47 -2.32 -1.03
C ALA A 122 -13.99 -2.63 -1.26
N LYS A 123 -13.72 -3.32 -2.37
CA LYS A 123 -12.35 -3.49 -2.87
C LYS A 123 -12.12 -2.47 -3.97
N LEU A 124 -11.00 -1.77 -3.90
CA LEU A 124 -10.64 -0.78 -4.90
C LEU A 124 -9.24 -1.08 -5.43
N THR A 125 -9.13 -1.23 -6.74
CA THR A 125 -7.84 -1.42 -7.40
C THR A 125 -7.49 -0.16 -8.17
N ILE A 126 -6.31 0.41 -7.85
CA ILE A 126 -5.79 1.60 -8.52
C ILE A 126 -4.40 1.31 -9.05
N HIS A 127 -3.93 2.15 -9.99
CA HIS A 127 -2.63 2.02 -10.65
C HIS A 127 -1.71 3.19 -10.35
N GLU A 128 -2.03 4.00 -9.37
CA GLU A 128 -1.29 5.21 -9.05
C GLU A 128 -1.30 5.39 -7.54
N GLY A 129 -0.60 6.40 -7.04
CA GLY A 129 -0.49 6.57 -5.60
C GLY A 129 -0.30 8.03 -5.22
N LYS A 130 -1.33 8.84 -5.41
CA LYS A 130 -1.31 10.23 -4.96
C LYS A 130 -1.56 10.27 -3.45
N PHE A 131 -1.21 11.39 -2.83
CA PHE A 131 -1.36 11.60 -1.41
C PHE A 131 -2.80 11.32 -0.96
N HIS A 132 -2.97 10.37 -0.04
CA HIS A 132 -4.27 9.94 0.50
C HIS A 132 -5.31 9.67 -0.60
N GLN A 133 -4.88 9.09 -1.72
CA GLN A 133 -5.73 9.01 -2.90
C GLN A 133 -7.02 8.24 -2.65
N VAL A 134 -6.94 7.05 -2.05
CA VAL A 134 -8.14 6.23 -1.86
C VAL A 134 -9.14 6.96 -0.97
N LYS A 135 -8.66 7.54 0.13
CA LYS A 135 -9.52 8.30 1.04
C LYS A 135 -10.20 9.46 0.33
N ARG A 136 -9.43 10.19 -0.49
CA ARG A 136 -9.94 11.36 -1.19
C ARG A 136 -10.90 11.00 -2.30
N MET A 137 -10.71 9.84 -2.95
CA MET A 137 -11.65 9.38 -3.96
C MET A 137 -13.03 9.12 -3.36
N PHE A 138 -13.08 8.46 -2.20
CA PHE A 138 -14.34 8.24 -1.51
C PHE A 138 -14.93 9.55 -0.99
N GLN A 139 -14.09 10.46 -0.50
CA GLN A 139 -14.56 11.76 -0.02
C GLN A 139 -15.24 12.57 -1.13
N ALA A 140 -14.80 12.42 -2.36
CA ALA A 140 -15.39 13.12 -3.50
C ALA A 140 -16.87 12.80 -3.65
N PHE A 141 -17.34 11.69 -3.11
CA PHE A 141 -18.74 11.28 -3.16
C PHE A 141 -19.41 11.27 -1.79
N GLY A 142 -18.79 11.95 -0.81
CA GLY A 142 -19.41 12.12 0.49
C GLY A 142 -19.18 10.99 1.48
N TYR A 143 -18.24 10.10 1.21
CA TYR A 143 -17.91 8.99 2.09
C TYR A 143 -16.65 9.29 2.90
N GLU A 144 -16.65 8.84 4.13
CA GLU A 144 -15.44 8.85 4.95
C GLU A 144 -14.93 7.42 5.09
N VAL A 145 -13.66 7.19 4.77
CA VAL A 145 -13.05 5.88 4.92
C VAL A 145 -12.69 5.68 6.39
N ILE A 146 -13.31 4.68 7.02
CA ILE A 146 -13.11 4.36 8.43
C ILE A 146 -11.86 3.52 8.62
N SER A 147 -11.64 2.55 7.73
CA SER A 147 -10.43 1.73 7.76
C SER A 147 -10.00 1.40 6.34
N LEU A 148 -8.69 1.21 6.16
CA LEU A 148 -8.13 0.95 4.85
C LEU A 148 -7.01 -0.07 4.99
N ASP A 149 -7.09 -1.14 4.21
CA ASP A 149 -6.13 -2.23 4.24
C ASP A 149 -5.68 -2.53 2.81
N ARG A 150 -4.37 -2.43 2.54
CA ARG A 150 -3.87 -2.79 1.22
C ARG A 150 -3.67 -4.29 1.18
N ILE A 151 -4.56 -4.98 0.49
CA ILE A 151 -4.55 -6.44 0.45
C ILE A 151 -3.63 -7.00 -0.61
N SER A 152 -3.24 -6.18 -1.60
CA SER A 152 -2.23 -6.61 -2.58
C SER A 152 -1.49 -5.41 -3.16
N PHE A 153 -0.26 -5.67 -3.55
CA PHE A 153 0.61 -4.72 -4.24
C PHE A 153 1.34 -5.51 -5.31
N ALA A 154 1.09 -5.18 -6.58
CA ALA A 154 1.52 -6.01 -7.70
C ALA A 154 0.96 -7.42 -7.49
N ASN A 155 1.81 -8.45 -7.47
CA ASN A 155 1.36 -9.82 -7.23
C ASN A 155 1.60 -10.28 -5.78
N LEU A 156 1.95 -9.36 -4.88
CA LEU A 156 2.25 -9.69 -3.49
C LEU A 156 1.00 -9.56 -2.63
N THR A 157 0.79 -10.53 -1.74
CA THR A 157 -0.25 -10.49 -0.72
C THR A 157 0.38 -10.81 0.63
N TYR A 158 -0.36 -10.57 1.73
CA TYR A 158 0.18 -10.87 3.05
C TYR A 158 -0.32 -12.21 3.60
N ASP A 159 -0.67 -13.13 2.73
CA ASP A 159 -1.15 -14.44 3.13
C ASP A 159 -0.16 -15.11 4.09
N GLY A 160 -0.67 -15.60 5.21
CA GLY A 160 0.14 -16.24 6.22
C GLY A 160 0.82 -15.29 7.18
N LEU A 161 0.69 -13.97 7.00
CA LEU A 161 1.29 -12.98 7.88
C LEU A 161 0.20 -12.24 8.65
N LYS A 162 0.27 -12.26 9.97
CA LYS A 162 -0.56 -11.40 10.81
C LYS A 162 0.01 -10.00 10.83
N GLN A 163 -0.77 -9.04 11.29
CA GLN A 163 -0.30 -7.66 11.38
C GLN A 163 0.97 -7.60 12.22
N GLY A 164 1.97 -6.92 11.68
CA GLY A 164 3.29 -6.80 12.30
C GLY A 164 4.26 -7.90 11.92
N GLU A 165 3.79 -8.97 11.31
CA GLU A 165 4.65 -10.06 10.88
C GLU A 165 5.22 -9.78 9.49
N TYR A 166 6.37 -10.38 9.20
CA TYR A 166 7.06 -10.18 7.94
C TYR A 166 7.83 -11.43 7.57
N ARG A 167 8.21 -11.51 6.29
CA ARG A 167 9.10 -12.56 5.81
C ARG A 167 9.99 -12.01 4.71
N GLU A 168 11.14 -12.61 4.55
CA GLU A 168 12.02 -12.26 3.44
C GLU A 168 11.55 -12.98 2.18
N LEU A 169 11.48 -12.23 1.08
CA LEU A 169 11.12 -12.80 -0.21
C LEU A 169 12.36 -13.40 -0.86
N THR A 170 12.18 -14.50 -1.59
CA THR A 170 13.28 -15.13 -2.30
C THR A 170 13.26 -14.71 -3.76
N GLU A 171 12.56 -15.42 -4.61
CA GLU A 171 12.63 -15.15 -6.05
C GLU A 171 11.29 -14.77 -6.64
N GLU A 172 10.44 -14.15 -5.84
CA GLU A 172 9.13 -13.73 -6.35
C GLU A 172 9.16 -12.49 -7.24
#